data_de033cbdaf46e965800f5a4fc0e3a3a1
#
_entry.id   de033cbdaf46e965800f5a4fc0e3a3a1
#
_cell.length_a   1.000
_cell.length_b   1.000
_cell.length_c   1.000
_cell.angle_alpha   90.00
_cell.angle_beta   90.00
_cell.angle_gamma   90.00
#
_symmetry.space_group_name_H-M   'P 1'
#
loop_
_entity.id
_entity.type
_entity.pdbx_description
1 polymer ?
#
loop_
_entity_poly.entity_id
_entity_poly.type
_entity_poly.pdbx_seq_one_letter_code
_entity_poly.pdbx_strand_id
1 'polypeptide(L)'
;MTLVVADGRGSERVDGVDIVDVGSASGRLDRIVRSTRAVLRAALRLDADVYQLHDPELLPAGLRLKRHGKQVVFDAHEDVPTQLLAKPYLGPRARRLVSAVYRRYEDYACRRLDGLIAATPFIRMRLAHLHPHTVDIDNYPLPQEFDAAPDWDGKAQEVCYVGGIAAIRGIRELVHACALLQSPARLTLAGAFDDADLEQEVARYPGWRRVQAVGHLDRAGVRRVMGRAMAGLVTLHPAPNYLDALPVKMFEYMAAGLPVIASRFPLWREIVEGNGCGVCVDPGDPGAIAAAIDHFCRHPHIARRMGENGRRAVHARYNWHSEATKLIAFYDRLLVGRNAVTMPAAVAAADKAAGVRAGVP
;
A
#
# COMPACT_ATOMS: atom_id res chain seq x y z
N MET A 1 1.83 8.57 21.29
CA MET A 1 1.57 8.82 19.85
C MET A 1 0.11 9.20 19.69
N THR A 2 -0.19 10.17 18.83
CA THR A 2 -1.57 10.61 18.58
C THR A 2 -1.86 10.55 17.08
N LEU A 3 -2.97 9.95 16.71
CA LEU A 3 -3.50 9.91 15.35
C LEU A 3 -4.66 10.91 15.25
N VAL A 4 -4.58 11.86 14.32
CA VAL A 4 -5.68 12.80 14.06
C VAL A 4 -6.42 12.35 12.80
N VAL A 5 -7.70 12.07 12.94
CA VAL A 5 -8.58 11.56 11.87
C VAL A 5 -9.76 12.51 11.62
N ALA A 6 -10.41 12.37 10.47
CA ALA A 6 -11.59 13.12 10.08
C ALA A 6 -12.68 12.17 9.53
N ASP A 7 -13.07 11.16 10.33
CA ASP A 7 -14.00 10.10 9.95
C ASP A 7 -15.38 10.20 10.62
N GLY A 8 -15.51 11.05 11.64
CA GLY A 8 -16.76 11.29 12.35
C GLY A 8 -17.20 10.17 13.29
N ARG A 9 -16.27 9.26 13.66
CA ARG A 9 -16.56 8.14 14.56
C ARG A 9 -16.34 8.45 16.03
N GLY A 10 -15.78 9.62 16.31
CA GLY A 10 -15.44 10.05 17.66
C GLY A 10 -14.00 9.73 18.05
N SER A 11 -13.55 10.39 19.12
CA SER A 11 -12.19 10.18 19.66
C SER A 11 -12.16 8.96 20.57
N GLU A 12 -11.08 8.17 20.48
CA GLU A 12 -10.89 6.95 21.28
C GLU A 12 -9.40 6.68 21.55
N ARG A 13 -9.11 5.66 22.34
CA ARG A 13 -7.73 5.16 22.53
C ARG A 13 -7.68 3.69 22.21
N VAL A 14 -6.79 3.33 21.27
CA VAL A 14 -6.63 1.95 20.80
C VAL A 14 -5.15 1.58 20.87
N ASP A 15 -4.82 0.49 21.54
CA ASP A 15 -3.46 -0.06 21.67
C ASP A 15 -2.39 0.98 22.09
N GLY A 16 -2.78 1.92 22.97
CA GLY A 16 -1.90 2.97 23.47
C GLY A 16 -1.74 4.19 22.57
N VAL A 17 -2.46 4.22 21.43
CA VAL A 17 -2.54 5.36 20.52
C VAL A 17 -3.80 6.18 20.80
N ASP A 18 -3.65 7.48 21.03
CA ASP A 18 -4.79 8.40 21.16
C ASP A 18 -5.28 8.77 19.76
N ILE A 19 -6.54 8.45 19.45
CA ILE A 19 -7.21 8.83 18.21
C ILE A 19 -8.05 10.06 18.47
N VAL A 20 -7.76 11.15 17.78
CA VAL A 20 -8.48 12.42 17.88
C VAL A 20 -9.27 12.63 16.60
N ASP A 21 -10.59 12.49 16.68
CA ASP A 21 -11.49 12.76 15.57
C ASP A 21 -11.85 14.24 15.50
N VAL A 22 -11.73 14.83 14.31
CA VAL A 22 -12.08 16.22 14.04
C VAL A 22 -13.38 16.37 13.24
N GLY A 23 -14.16 15.30 13.13
CA GLY A 23 -15.42 15.23 12.39
C GLY A 23 -15.24 14.84 10.92
N SER A 24 -16.34 14.42 10.28
CA SER A 24 -16.34 13.97 8.88
C SER A 24 -16.59 15.12 7.90
N ALA A 25 -16.11 14.93 6.67
CA ALA A 25 -16.36 15.81 5.54
C ALA A 25 -17.68 15.45 4.83
N SER A 26 -18.45 16.45 4.44
CA SER A 26 -19.69 16.27 3.66
C SER A 26 -19.45 16.14 2.15
N GLY A 27 -18.19 16.26 1.69
CA GLY A 27 -17.83 16.14 0.26
C GLY A 27 -16.38 16.53 -0.01
N ARG A 28 -15.95 16.44 -1.28
CA ARG A 28 -14.55 16.67 -1.68
C ARG A 28 -14.00 18.05 -1.32
N LEU A 29 -14.77 19.12 -1.57
CA LEU A 29 -14.32 20.48 -1.22
C LEU A 29 -14.26 20.69 0.29
N ASP A 30 -15.21 20.13 1.02
CA ASP A 30 -15.24 20.16 2.47
C ASP A 30 -14.03 19.42 3.06
N ARG A 31 -13.69 18.26 2.52
CA ARG A 31 -12.48 17.50 2.87
C ARG A 31 -11.20 18.34 2.67
N ILE A 32 -11.05 18.96 1.52
CA ILE A 32 -9.84 19.75 1.18
C ILE A 32 -9.71 21.01 2.08
N VAL A 33 -10.81 21.67 2.43
CA VAL A 33 -10.74 22.98 3.10
C VAL A 33 -11.03 22.87 4.59
N ARG A 34 -12.18 22.29 4.99
CA ARG A 34 -12.63 22.27 6.39
C ARG A 34 -11.91 21.21 7.19
N SER A 35 -11.83 19.97 6.68
CA SER A 35 -11.14 18.91 7.39
C SER A 35 -9.65 19.21 7.55
N THR A 36 -8.97 19.71 6.50
CA THR A 36 -7.56 20.12 6.60
C THR A 36 -7.34 21.23 7.64
N ARG A 37 -8.26 22.20 7.73
CA ARG A 37 -8.19 23.25 8.77
C ARG A 37 -8.46 22.71 10.17
N ALA A 38 -9.38 21.76 10.31
CA ALA A 38 -9.68 21.11 11.59
C ALA A 38 -8.51 20.26 12.08
N VAL A 39 -7.93 19.44 11.19
CA VAL A 39 -6.71 18.67 11.45
C VAL A 39 -5.56 19.58 11.86
N LEU A 40 -5.30 20.68 11.14
CA LEU A 40 -4.24 21.62 11.49
C LEU A 40 -4.46 22.23 12.88
N ARG A 41 -5.69 22.61 13.22
CA ARG A 41 -6.01 23.17 14.55
C ARG A 41 -5.80 22.14 15.66
N ALA A 42 -6.16 20.89 15.44
CA ALA A 42 -5.91 19.80 16.37
C ALA A 42 -4.40 19.56 16.51
N ALA A 43 -3.67 19.45 15.40
CA ALA A 43 -2.23 19.28 15.38
C ALA A 43 -1.49 20.36 16.16
N LEU A 44 -1.82 21.63 15.94
CA LEU A 44 -1.20 22.76 16.68
C LEU A 44 -1.47 22.70 18.19
N ARG A 45 -2.64 22.19 18.63
CA ARG A 45 -2.96 22.00 20.05
C ARG A 45 -2.19 20.85 20.69
N LEU A 46 -1.87 19.81 19.92
CA LEU A 46 -1.09 18.66 20.41
C LEU A 46 0.37 19.02 20.67
N ASP A 47 0.87 20.07 20.05
CA ASP A 47 2.24 20.57 20.19
C ASP A 47 3.34 19.50 20.11
N ALA A 48 3.16 18.53 19.21
CA ALA A 48 4.08 17.43 19.02
C ALA A 48 5.42 17.90 18.41
N ASP A 49 6.47 17.10 18.57
CA ASP A 49 7.77 17.37 17.97
C ASP A 49 7.80 17.04 16.48
N VAL A 50 7.14 15.95 16.07
CA VAL A 50 7.10 15.44 14.69
C VAL A 50 5.66 15.23 14.26
N TYR A 51 5.35 15.62 13.03
CA TYR A 51 4.06 15.42 12.37
C TYR A 51 4.27 14.63 11.10
N GLN A 52 3.60 13.48 10.98
CA GLN A 52 3.54 12.71 9.76
C GLN A 52 2.21 12.95 9.05
N LEU A 53 2.27 13.32 7.78
CA LEU A 53 1.11 13.59 6.92
C LEU A 53 0.91 12.41 5.98
N HIS A 54 -0.28 11.81 5.99
CA HIS A 54 -0.58 10.65 5.12
C HIS A 54 -1.34 11.03 3.86
N ASP A 55 -2.06 12.15 3.87
CA ASP A 55 -2.85 12.59 2.73
C ASP A 55 -2.22 13.79 2.02
N PRO A 56 -2.23 13.86 0.68
CA PRO A 56 -1.69 14.98 -0.08
C PRO A 56 -2.43 16.30 0.18
N GLU A 57 -3.71 16.26 0.58
CA GLU A 57 -4.49 17.41 0.98
C GLU A 57 -3.96 18.07 2.26
N LEU A 58 -3.13 17.38 3.05
CA LEU A 58 -2.50 17.90 4.27
C LEU A 58 -1.20 18.68 4.02
N LEU A 59 -0.64 18.66 2.81
CA LEU A 59 0.59 19.42 2.50
C LEU A 59 0.50 20.92 2.86
N PRO A 60 -0.63 21.64 2.65
CA PRO A 60 -0.76 23.02 3.12
C PRO A 60 -0.69 23.16 4.65
N ALA A 61 -1.23 22.16 5.37
CA ALA A 61 -1.13 22.13 6.84
C ALA A 61 0.31 21.88 7.28
N GLY A 62 1.02 20.96 6.62
CA GLY A 62 2.44 20.67 6.85
C GLY A 62 3.32 21.91 6.67
N LEU A 63 3.13 22.66 5.59
CA LEU A 63 3.86 23.91 5.37
C LEU A 63 3.58 24.98 6.44
N ARG A 64 2.38 24.98 7.04
CA ARG A 64 2.07 25.85 8.19
C ARG A 64 2.75 25.37 9.47
N LEU A 65 2.73 24.07 9.76
CA LEU A 65 3.47 23.47 10.89
C LEU A 65 4.97 23.76 10.78
N LYS A 66 5.55 23.74 9.59
CA LYS A 66 6.94 24.16 9.36
C LYS A 66 7.20 25.61 9.77
N ARG A 67 6.27 26.55 9.49
CA ARG A 67 6.39 27.95 9.91
C ARG A 67 6.31 28.12 11.44
N HIS A 68 5.72 27.15 12.14
CA HIS A 68 5.73 27.07 13.61
C HIS A 68 6.93 26.31 14.18
N GLY A 69 7.96 26.06 13.36
CA GLY A 69 9.19 25.37 13.79
C GLY A 69 9.06 23.88 14.05
N LYS A 70 7.96 23.25 13.59
CA LYS A 70 7.72 21.82 13.77
C LYS A 70 8.43 20.99 12.71
N GLN A 71 8.80 19.74 13.07
CA GLN A 71 9.26 18.76 12.10
C GLN A 71 8.08 18.10 11.41
N VAL A 72 8.14 18.03 10.09
CA VAL A 72 7.05 17.51 9.27
C VAL A 72 7.58 16.52 8.24
N VAL A 73 7.03 15.32 8.26
CA VAL A 73 7.28 14.26 7.31
C VAL A 73 6.03 14.08 6.43
N PHE A 74 6.21 13.92 5.14
CA PHE A 74 5.11 13.54 4.24
C PHE A 74 5.28 12.09 3.81
N ASP A 75 4.24 11.30 4.04
CA ASP A 75 4.13 9.91 3.65
C ASP A 75 3.26 9.81 2.38
N ALA A 76 3.92 9.65 1.25
CA ALA A 76 3.31 9.61 -0.06
C ALA A 76 2.86 8.18 -0.40
N HIS A 77 1.60 7.87 -0.16
CA HIS A 77 1.01 6.56 -0.45
C HIS A 77 0.80 6.32 -1.94
N GLU A 78 0.70 7.37 -2.74
CA GLU A 78 0.36 7.30 -4.16
C GLU A 78 1.12 8.35 -4.98
N ASP A 79 1.37 8.06 -6.26
CA ASP A 79 1.83 9.05 -7.22
C ASP A 79 0.64 9.86 -7.76
N VAL A 80 0.22 10.85 -6.97
CA VAL A 80 -0.95 11.69 -7.29
C VAL A 80 -0.85 12.37 -8.67
N PRO A 81 0.30 12.95 -9.09
CA PRO A 81 0.44 13.47 -10.44
C PRO A 81 0.07 12.46 -11.53
N THR A 82 0.54 11.21 -11.41
CA THR A 82 0.23 10.14 -12.37
C THR A 82 -1.23 9.69 -12.27
N GLN A 83 -1.80 9.60 -11.08
CA GLN A 83 -3.22 9.28 -10.90
C GLN A 83 -4.14 10.32 -11.55
N LEU A 84 -3.80 11.61 -11.48
CA LEU A 84 -4.60 12.67 -12.11
C LEU A 84 -4.69 12.51 -13.62
N LEU A 85 -3.68 11.91 -14.27
CA LEU A 85 -3.70 11.60 -15.69
C LEU A 85 -4.70 10.48 -16.04
N ALA A 86 -5.02 9.61 -15.11
CA ALA A 86 -5.94 8.48 -15.28
C ALA A 86 -7.41 8.82 -14.98
N LYS A 87 -7.74 10.03 -14.45
CA LYS A 87 -9.12 10.37 -14.04
C LYS A 87 -10.04 10.55 -15.25
N PRO A 88 -11.10 9.72 -15.44
CA PRO A 88 -11.92 9.73 -16.65
C PRO A 88 -12.81 10.97 -16.80
N TYR A 89 -13.16 11.62 -15.69
CA TYR A 89 -14.03 12.80 -15.67
C TYR A 89 -13.35 14.11 -16.09
N LEU A 90 -12.03 14.10 -16.31
CA LEU A 90 -11.27 15.25 -16.81
C LEU A 90 -10.93 15.04 -18.29
N GLY A 91 -11.12 16.05 -19.12
CA GLY A 91 -10.66 16.02 -20.51
C GLY A 91 -9.12 15.92 -20.62
N PRO A 92 -8.57 15.37 -21.73
CA PRO A 92 -7.13 15.06 -21.84
C PRO A 92 -6.18 16.25 -21.59
N ARG A 93 -6.55 17.45 -22.05
CA ARG A 93 -5.77 18.69 -21.81
C ARG A 93 -5.84 19.12 -20.35
N ALA A 94 -7.05 19.06 -19.75
CA ALA A 94 -7.24 19.39 -18.33
C ALA A 94 -6.47 18.45 -17.41
N ARG A 95 -6.45 17.14 -17.68
CA ARG A 95 -5.66 16.15 -16.91
C ARG A 95 -4.18 16.51 -16.87
N ARG A 96 -3.60 16.82 -18.05
CA ARG A 96 -2.18 17.21 -18.15
C ARG A 96 -1.88 18.48 -17.38
N LEU A 97 -2.73 19.51 -17.52
CA LEU A 97 -2.56 20.78 -16.83
C LEU A 97 -2.67 20.60 -15.31
N VAL A 98 -3.72 19.95 -14.82
CA VAL A 98 -3.95 19.74 -13.38
C VAL A 98 -2.82 18.88 -12.79
N SER A 99 -2.40 17.81 -13.46
CA SER A 99 -1.26 16.99 -13.05
C SER A 99 0.03 17.82 -12.96
N ALA A 100 0.32 18.66 -13.97
CA ALA A 100 1.55 19.47 -13.99
C ALA A 100 1.53 20.55 -12.88
N VAL A 101 0.39 21.20 -12.65
CA VAL A 101 0.24 22.21 -11.58
C VAL A 101 0.37 21.56 -10.21
N TYR A 102 -0.32 20.42 -10.00
CA TYR A 102 -0.22 19.69 -8.76
C TYR A 102 1.20 19.20 -8.50
N ARG A 103 1.88 18.63 -9.48
CA ARG A 103 3.28 18.19 -9.38
C ARG A 103 4.20 19.33 -8.90
N ARG A 104 4.07 20.52 -9.51
CA ARG A 104 4.87 21.69 -9.09
C ARG A 104 4.60 22.10 -7.65
N TYR A 105 3.33 22.04 -7.24
CA TYR A 105 2.94 22.33 -5.87
C TYR A 105 3.51 21.30 -4.87
N GLU A 106 3.36 20.00 -5.20
CA GLU A 106 3.91 18.89 -4.39
C GLU A 106 5.44 19.01 -4.28
N ASP A 107 6.14 19.23 -5.41
CA ASP A 107 7.60 19.42 -5.43
C ASP A 107 8.02 20.62 -4.55
N TYR A 108 7.27 21.72 -4.61
CA TYR A 108 7.50 22.90 -3.77
C TYR A 108 7.33 22.57 -2.29
N ALA A 109 6.29 21.84 -1.92
CA ALA A 109 6.02 21.46 -0.55
C ALA A 109 7.08 20.46 -0.05
N CYS A 110 7.33 19.39 -0.79
CA CYS A 110 8.27 18.32 -0.41
C CYS A 110 9.70 18.84 -0.14
N ARG A 111 10.17 19.83 -0.92
CA ARG A 111 11.49 20.44 -0.68
C ARG A 111 11.59 21.24 0.64
N ARG A 112 10.46 21.52 1.29
CA ARG A 112 10.40 22.35 2.54
C ARG A 112 10.07 21.55 3.78
N LEU A 113 9.72 20.30 3.63
CA LEU A 113 9.51 19.38 4.74
C LEU A 113 10.85 18.87 5.30
N ASP A 114 10.83 18.07 6.34
CA ASP A 114 12.04 17.53 6.97
C ASP A 114 12.37 16.11 6.48
N GLY A 115 11.40 15.42 5.89
CA GLY A 115 11.61 14.10 5.33
C GLY A 115 10.41 13.63 4.53
N LEU A 116 10.65 12.65 3.66
CA LEU A 116 9.67 12.05 2.78
C LEU A 116 9.68 10.53 2.95
N ILE A 117 8.51 9.96 3.10
CA ILE A 117 8.28 8.52 3.03
C ILE A 117 7.52 8.25 1.75
N ALA A 118 7.84 7.17 1.08
CA ALA A 118 7.20 6.74 -0.16
C ALA A 118 6.72 5.30 -0.01
N ALA A 119 5.49 5.00 -0.39
CA ALA A 119 4.91 3.67 -0.25
C ALA A 119 5.39 2.67 -1.32
N THR A 120 6.25 3.07 -2.25
CA THR A 120 6.90 2.20 -3.24
C THR A 120 8.27 2.74 -3.66
N PRO A 121 9.20 1.87 -4.12
CA PRO A 121 10.47 2.32 -4.69
C PRO A 121 10.32 3.27 -5.88
N PHE A 122 9.27 3.13 -6.68
CA PHE A 122 8.96 4.02 -7.80
C PHE A 122 8.68 5.46 -7.32
N ILE A 123 7.80 5.61 -6.32
CA ILE A 123 7.50 6.92 -5.72
C ILE A 123 8.77 7.50 -5.08
N ARG A 124 9.55 6.66 -4.37
CA ARG A 124 10.82 7.09 -3.78
C ARG A 124 11.79 7.64 -4.82
N MET A 125 11.99 6.98 -5.96
CA MET A 125 12.88 7.46 -7.02
C MET A 125 12.52 8.88 -7.46
N ARG A 126 11.24 9.18 -7.60
CA ARG A 126 10.75 10.52 -7.95
C ARG A 126 11.02 11.54 -6.83
N LEU A 127 10.71 11.18 -5.58
CA LEU A 127 10.82 12.08 -4.43
C LEU A 127 12.26 12.30 -3.95
N ALA A 128 13.15 11.33 -4.14
CA ALA A 128 14.55 11.41 -3.71
C ALA A 128 15.33 12.55 -4.39
N HIS A 129 14.89 12.99 -5.57
CA HIS A 129 15.46 14.19 -6.23
C HIS A 129 15.03 15.51 -5.58
N LEU A 130 13.99 15.48 -4.74
CA LEU A 130 13.44 16.65 -4.08
C LEU A 130 14.00 16.86 -2.67
N HIS A 131 14.27 15.74 -1.98
CA HIS A 131 14.67 15.78 -0.57
C HIS A 131 15.67 14.66 -0.23
N PRO A 132 16.82 14.96 0.44
CA PRO A 132 17.83 13.96 0.77
C PRO A 132 17.34 12.91 1.79
N HIS A 133 16.47 13.30 2.72
CA HIS A 133 15.84 12.37 3.68
C HIS A 133 14.58 11.77 3.07
N THR A 134 14.75 10.90 2.07
CA THR A 134 13.65 10.17 1.43
C THR A 134 13.88 8.67 1.56
N VAL A 135 12.88 7.95 2.06
CA VAL A 135 12.89 6.50 2.25
C VAL A 135 11.65 5.87 1.64
N ASP A 136 11.78 4.64 1.13
CA ASP A 136 10.62 3.79 0.81
C ASP A 136 10.27 2.92 2.02
N ILE A 137 8.99 2.93 2.36
CA ILE A 137 8.38 2.06 3.38
C ILE A 137 7.18 1.40 2.72
N ASP A 138 7.38 0.16 2.35
CA ASP A 138 6.40 -0.59 1.55
C ASP A 138 5.33 -1.22 2.45
N ASN A 139 4.10 -1.34 1.95
CA ASN A 139 2.98 -1.93 2.69
C ASN A 139 3.02 -3.46 2.62
N TYR A 140 4.02 -4.07 3.25
CA TYR A 140 4.11 -5.51 3.35
C TYR A 140 3.33 -6.07 4.55
N PRO A 141 2.88 -7.33 4.49
CA PRO A 141 2.14 -7.95 5.58
C PRO A 141 3.01 -8.20 6.81
N LEU A 142 2.35 -8.35 7.95
CA LEU A 142 2.93 -8.95 9.14
C LEU A 142 2.96 -10.48 8.95
N PRO A 143 4.13 -11.14 8.88
CA PRO A 143 4.19 -12.59 8.66
C PRO A 143 3.39 -13.39 9.69
N GLN A 144 3.38 -12.95 10.95
CA GLN A 144 2.67 -13.61 12.05
C GLN A 144 1.15 -13.73 11.84
N GLU A 145 0.55 -12.87 11.00
CA GLU A 145 -0.86 -13.02 10.66
C GLU A 145 -1.16 -14.29 9.86
N PHE A 146 -0.12 -14.90 9.26
CA PHE A 146 -0.18 -16.06 8.38
C PHE A 146 0.73 -17.21 8.87
N ASP A 147 1.08 -17.25 10.17
CA ASP A 147 2.04 -18.23 10.70
C ASP A 147 1.56 -19.69 10.67
N ALA A 148 0.24 -19.92 10.64
CA ALA A 148 -0.28 -21.26 10.47
C ALA A 148 0.22 -21.85 9.14
N ALA A 149 0.84 -23.04 9.23
CA ALA A 149 1.26 -23.75 8.03
C ALA A 149 0.04 -24.05 7.15
N PRO A 150 0.12 -23.80 5.82
CA PRO A 150 -1.00 -24.11 4.93
C PRO A 150 -1.29 -25.61 4.97
N ASP A 151 -2.54 -25.97 5.26
CA ASP A 151 -3.03 -27.34 5.11
C ASP A 151 -3.33 -27.60 3.63
N TRP A 152 -2.36 -28.20 2.93
CA TRP A 152 -2.49 -28.50 1.52
C TRP A 152 -3.40 -29.69 1.21
N ASP A 153 -3.61 -30.58 2.19
CA ASP A 153 -4.48 -31.75 2.03
C ASP A 153 -5.96 -31.37 2.20
N GLY A 154 -6.22 -30.30 2.99
CA GLY A 154 -7.55 -29.73 3.18
C GLY A 154 -7.98 -28.65 2.19
N LYS A 155 -7.15 -28.32 1.17
CA LYS A 155 -7.48 -27.27 0.21
C LYS A 155 -8.65 -27.66 -0.71
N ALA A 156 -9.59 -26.72 -0.86
CA ALA A 156 -10.67 -26.84 -1.82
C ALA A 156 -10.18 -26.53 -3.24
N GLN A 157 -10.89 -27.07 -4.25
CA GLN A 157 -10.65 -26.67 -5.64
C GLN A 157 -11.27 -25.28 -5.86
N GLU A 158 -10.66 -24.27 -5.26
CA GLU A 158 -11.06 -22.88 -5.39
C GLU A 158 -9.84 -21.96 -5.48
N VAL A 159 -10.05 -20.83 -6.12
CA VAL A 159 -9.10 -19.72 -6.13
C VAL A 159 -9.74 -18.50 -5.50
N CYS A 160 -8.97 -17.57 -4.96
CA CYS A 160 -9.53 -16.42 -4.28
C CYS A 160 -9.05 -15.09 -4.86
N TYR A 161 -9.97 -14.13 -4.84
CA TYR A 161 -9.67 -12.72 -5.00
C TYR A 161 -10.11 -12.00 -3.71
N VAL A 162 -9.19 -11.25 -3.09
CA VAL A 162 -9.46 -10.49 -1.86
C VAL A 162 -9.26 -9.00 -2.08
N GLY A 163 -10.18 -8.20 -1.56
CA GLY A 163 -10.15 -6.73 -1.61
C GLY A 163 -11.24 -6.12 -2.47
N GLY A 164 -11.28 -4.81 -2.60
CA GLY A 164 -12.32 -4.11 -3.35
C GLY A 164 -12.48 -4.64 -4.77
N ILE A 165 -13.71 -4.77 -5.23
CA ILE A 165 -14.07 -5.36 -6.52
C ILE A 165 -14.44 -4.24 -7.46
N ALA A 166 -13.63 -4.04 -8.52
CA ALA A 166 -13.76 -2.97 -9.49
C ALA A 166 -13.42 -3.45 -10.91
N ALA A 167 -13.97 -2.81 -11.92
CA ALA A 167 -13.72 -3.16 -13.32
C ALA A 167 -12.22 -3.11 -13.67
N ILE A 168 -11.52 -2.05 -13.23
CA ILE A 168 -10.08 -1.88 -13.47
C ILE A 168 -9.22 -2.96 -12.80
N ARG A 169 -9.78 -3.74 -11.89
CA ARG A 169 -9.14 -4.85 -11.19
C ARG A 169 -9.36 -6.20 -11.86
N GLY A 170 -9.88 -6.21 -13.10
CA GLY A 170 -10.02 -7.39 -13.93
C GLY A 170 -11.17 -8.31 -13.55
N ILE A 171 -12.21 -7.80 -12.88
CA ILE A 171 -13.33 -8.64 -12.40
C ILE A 171 -14.13 -9.24 -13.56
N ARG A 172 -14.32 -8.50 -14.66
CA ARG A 172 -15.00 -9.01 -15.87
C ARG A 172 -14.25 -10.22 -16.45
N GLU A 173 -12.96 -10.07 -16.60
CA GLU A 173 -12.06 -11.09 -17.13
C GLU A 173 -12.00 -12.32 -16.21
N LEU A 174 -11.97 -12.11 -14.89
CA LEU A 174 -12.03 -13.20 -13.91
C LEU A 174 -13.32 -14.01 -14.02
N VAL A 175 -14.47 -13.33 -14.14
CA VAL A 175 -15.77 -14.04 -14.30
C VAL A 175 -15.86 -14.70 -15.66
N HIS A 176 -15.35 -14.09 -16.73
CA HIS A 176 -15.25 -14.76 -18.03
C HIS A 176 -14.32 -15.97 -17.99
N ALA A 177 -13.18 -15.89 -17.30
CA ALA A 177 -12.27 -17.01 -17.10
C ALA A 177 -12.96 -18.20 -16.40
N CYS A 178 -13.83 -17.91 -15.43
CA CYS A 178 -14.61 -18.97 -14.76
C CYS A 178 -15.50 -19.79 -15.72
N ALA A 179 -15.98 -19.19 -16.81
CA ALA A 179 -16.72 -19.94 -17.83
C ALA A 179 -15.84 -20.90 -18.65
N LEU A 180 -14.54 -20.63 -18.74
CA LEU A 180 -13.57 -21.38 -19.56
C LEU A 180 -12.84 -22.49 -18.79
N LEU A 181 -13.01 -22.54 -17.46
CA LEU A 181 -12.36 -23.55 -16.61
C LEU A 181 -12.70 -24.96 -17.02
N GLN A 182 -11.69 -25.79 -17.18
CA GLN A 182 -11.78 -27.23 -17.44
C GLN A 182 -11.78 -28.07 -16.15
N SER A 183 -11.28 -27.51 -15.04
CA SER A 183 -11.34 -28.10 -13.71
C SER A 183 -12.67 -27.76 -13.02
N PRO A 184 -13.05 -28.42 -11.90
CA PRO A 184 -14.20 -28.04 -11.11
C PRO A 184 -13.98 -26.81 -10.23
N ALA A 185 -12.90 -26.05 -10.45
CA ALA A 185 -12.52 -24.91 -9.67
C ALA A 185 -13.61 -23.83 -9.59
N ARG A 186 -13.66 -23.16 -8.46
CA ARG A 186 -14.53 -22.01 -8.18
C ARG A 186 -13.71 -20.80 -7.82
N LEU A 187 -14.27 -19.59 -8.06
CA LEU A 187 -13.70 -18.33 -7.65
C LEU A 187 -14.44 -17.80 -6.42
N THR A 188 -13.72 -17.60 -5.32
CA THR A 188 -14.23 -16.87 -4.15
C THR A 188 -13.84 -15.40 -4.26
N LEU A 189 -14.84 -14.52 -4.37
CA LEU A 189 -14.70 -13.07 -4.34
C LEU A 189 -14.97 -12.55 -2.92
N ALA A 190 -13.92 -12.11 -2.22
CA ALA A 190 -14.02 -11.54 -0.88
C ALA A 190 -13.75 -10.02 -0.94
N GLY A 191 -14.78 -9.21 -0.86
CA GLY A 191 -14.74 -7.77 -0.94
C GLY A 191 -16.09 -7.17 -1.32
N ALA A 192 -16.18 -5.85 -1.27
CA ALA A 192 -17.35 -5.12 -1.75
C ALA A 192 -17.12 -4.65 -3.19
N PHE A 193 -18.18 -4.68 -3.99
CA PHE A 193 -18.21 -3.99 -5.27
C PHE A 193 -18.24 -2.48 -5.04
N ASP A 194 -17.43 -1.75 -5.80
CA ASP A 194 -17.42 -0.29 -5.81
C ASP A 194 -18.53 0.31 -6.68
N ASP A 195 -19.14 -0.53 -7.53
CA ASP A 195 -20.20 -0.18 -8.46
C ASP A 195 -21.24 -1.31 -8.52
N ALA A 196 -22.49 -0.98 -8.19
CA ALA A 196 -23.60 -1.93 -8.22
C ALA A 196 -23.97 -2.35 -9.64
N ASP A 197 -23.74 -1.49 -10.64
CA ASP A 197 -23.99 -1.81 -12.05
C ASP A 197 -22.99 -2.87 -12.53
N LEU A 198 -21.75 -2.79 -12.08
CA LEU A 198 -20.73 -3.82 -12.35
C LEU A 198 -21.12 -5.17 -11.75
N GLU A 199 -21.63 -5.19 -10.51
CA GLU A 199 -22.08 -6.43 -9.88
C GLU A 199 -23.20 -7.07 -10.70
N GLN A 200 -24.23 -6.29 -11.08
CA GLN A 200 -25.34 -6.77 -11.90
C GLN A 200 -24.89 -7.21 -13.30
N GLU A 201 -23.91 -6.54 -13.87
CA GLU A 201 -23.33 -6.90 -15.16
C GLU A 201 -22.69 -8.28 -15.10
N VAL A 202 -21.69 -8.48 -14.19
CA VAL A 202 -20.92 -9.72 -14.12
C VAL A 202 -21.75 -10.92 -13.63
N ALA A 203 -22.81 -10.65 -12.84
CA ALA A 203 -23.76 -11.70 -12.42
C ALA A 203 -24.52 -12.34 -13.60
N ARG A 204 -24.61 -11.66 -14.74
CA ARG A 204 -25.24 -12.20 -15.98
C ARG A 204 -24.29 -13.06 -16.81
N TYR A 205 -22.99 -13.04 -16.53
CA TYR A 205 -22.02 -13.80 -17.31
C TYR A 205 -22.12 -15.30 -17.01
N PRO A 206 -21.92 -16.19 -18.00
CA PRO A 206 -21.99 -17.64 -17.80
C PRO A 206 -21.07 -18.18 -16.70
N GLY A 207 -19.92 -17.51 -16.48
CA GLY A 207 -18.94 -17.89 -15.45
C GLY A 207 -19.40 -17.62 -14.02
N TRP A 208 -20.40 -16.76 -13.80
CA TRP A 208 -20.88 -16.40 -12.46
C TRP A 208 -21.36 -17.59 -11.65
N ARG A 209 -21.90 -18.64 -12.28
CA ARG A 209 -22.27 -19.91 -11.59
C ARG A 209 -21.12 -20.58 -10.85
N ARG A 210 -19.88 -20.24 -11.18
CA ARG A 210 -18.68 -20.71 -10.50
C ARG A 210 -18.09 -19.69 -9.53
N VAL A 211 -18.73 -18.55 -9.36
CA VAL A 211 -18.31 -17.48 -8.45
C VAL A 211 -19.09 -17.57 -7.15
N GLN A 212 -18.38 -17.45 -6.04
CA GLN A 212 -18.94 -17.26 -4.72
C GLN A 212 -18.55 -15.87 -4.21
N ALA A 213 -19.45 -14.91 -4.30
CA ALA A 213 -19.26 -13.57 -3.72
C ALA A 213 -19.64 -13.62 -2.24
N VAL A 214 -18.68 -13.37 -1.35
CA VAL A 214 -18.86 -13.48 0.11
C VAL A 214 -18.92 -12.11 0.81
N GLY A 215 -18.88 -11.02 0.03
CA GLY A 215 -18.91 -9.67 0.56
C GLY A 215 -17.64 -9.30 1.31
N HIS A 216 -17.73 -8.23 2.12
CA HIS A 216 -16.64 -7.78 2.95
C HIS A 216 -16.42 -8.74 4.13
N LEU A 217 -15.18 -9.13 4.34
CA LEU A 217 -14.76 -10.03 5.43
C LEU A 217 -13.80 -9.31 6.39
N ASP A 218 -13.85 -9.70 7.64
CA ASP A 218 -12.81 -9.38 8.62
C ASP A 218 -11.48 -10.12 8.33
N ARG A 219 -10.43 -9.79 9.05
CA ARG A 219 -9.10 -10.42 8.87
C ARG A 219 -9.15 -11.94 9.07
N ALA A 220 -9.96 -12.43 9.99
CA ALA A 220 -10.12 -13.87 10.22
C ALA A 220 -10.82 -14.55 9.04
N GLY A 221 -11.86 -13.92 8.50
CA GLY A 221 -12.56 -14.38 7.29
C GLY A 221 -11.64 -14.43 6.07
N VAL A 222 -10.85 -13.39 5.87
CA VAL A 222 -9.84 -13.34 4.79
C VAL A 222 -8.85 -14.50 4.91
N ARG A 223 -8.30 -14.74 6.11
CA ARG A 223 -7.40 -15.88 6.33
C ARG A 223 -8.06 -17.24 6.05
N ARG A 224 -9.34 -17.42 6.44
CA ARG A 224 -10.07 -18.66 6.11
C ARG A 224 -10.25 -18.86 4.60
N VAL A 225 -10.56 -17.80 3.86
CA VAL A 225 -10.68 -17.85 2.39
C VAL A 225 -9.32 -18.23 1.77
N MET A 226 -8.25 -17.56 2.16
CA MET A 226 -6.89 -17.86 1.68
C MET A 226 -6.46 -19.29 2.07
N GLY A 227 -6.78 -19.73 3.30
CA GLY A 227 -6.43 -21.08 3.78
C GLY A 227 -7.01 -22.19 2.91
N ARG A 228 -8.21 -22.01 2.35
CA ARG A 228 -8.90 -23.00 1.51
C ARG A 228 -8.50 -22.94 0.04
N ALA A 229 -8.04 -21.79 -0.44
CA ALA A 229 -7.77 -21.57 -1.86
C ALA A 229 -6.49 -22.25 -2.35
N MET A 230 -6.47 -22.63 -3.64
CA MET A 230 -5.29 -23.18 -4.34
C MET A 230 -4.36 -22.08 -4.86
N ALA A 231 -4.88 -20.88 -5.15
CA ALA A 231 -4.11 -19.74 -5.63
C ALA A 231 -4.83 -18.42 -5.31
N GLY A 232 -4.07 -17.33 -5.21
CA GLY A 232 -4.57 -15.96 -5.09
C GLY A 232 -4.45 -15.18 -6.41
N LEU A 233 -5.45 -14.35 -6.73
CA LEU A 233 -5.57 -13.64 -7.99
C LEU A 233 -5.29 -12.14 -7.82
N VAL A 234 -4.40 -11.58 -8.66
CA VAL A 234 -4.06 -10.15 -8.73
C VAL A 234 -3.99 -9.72 -10.19
N THR A 235 -5.15 -9.68 -10.87
CA THR A 235 -5.30 -9.48 -12.31
C THR A 235 -5.71 -8.05 -12.68
N LEU A 236 -4.97 -7.05 -12.17
CA LEU A 236 -5.26 -5.64 -12.44
C LEU A 236 -4.94 -5.28 -13.90
N HIS A 237 -5.76 -4.42 -14.49
CA HIS A 237 -5.49 -3.87 -15.81
C HIS A 237 -4.29 -2.90 -15.81
N PRO A 238 -3.59 -2.73 -16.94
CA PRO A 238 -2.40 -1.88 -17.04
C PRO A 238 -2.78 -0.40 -17.02
N ALA A 239 -3.06 0.13 -15.84
CA ALA A 239 -3.18 1.57 -15.61
C ALA A 239 -1.84 2.14 -15.15
N PRO A 240 -1.50 3.40 -15.49
CA PRO A 240 -0.22 4.02 -15.15
C PRO A 240 0.16 3.93 -13.67
N ASN A 241 -0.83 4.01 -12.78
CA ASN A 241 -0.64 3.91 -11.33
C ASN A 241 -0.55 2.47 -10.82
N TYR A 242 -0.75 1.44 -11.65
CA TYR A 242 -0.68 0.03 -11.25
C TYR A 242 0.57 -0.67 -11.73
N LEU A 243 1.21 -0.19 -12.80
CA LEU A 243 2.39 -0.84 -13.38
C LEU A 243 3.54 -0.98 -12.38
N ASP A 244 3.71 0.04 -11.52
CA ASP A 244 4.77 0.11 -10.51
C ASP A 244 4.22 0.03 -9.07
N ALA A 245 2.94 -0.38 -8.91
CA ALA A 245 2.33 -0.57 -7.60
C ALA A 245 2.74 -1.91 -6.97
N LEU A 246 2.74 -1.93 -5.64
CA LEU A 246 2.97 -3.13 -4.83
C LEU A 246 1.66 -3.49 -4.09
N PRO A 247 0.74 -4.24 -4.72
CA PRO A 247 -0.55 -4.54 -4.10
C PRO A 247 -0.38 -5.46 -2.90
N VAL A 248 -0.82 -5.00 -1.73
CA VAL A 248 -0.68 -5.72 -0.44
C VAL A 248 -1.17 -7.16 -0.53
N LYS A 249 -2.30 -7.41 -1.20
CA LYS A 249 -2.89 -8.75 -1.38
C LYS A 249 -1.93 -9.76 -2.05
N MET A 250 -1.02 -9.31 -2.94
CA MET A 250 -0.03 -10.18 -3.56
C MET A 250 0.90 -10.77 -2.51
N PHE A 251 1.38 -9.93 -1.61
CA PHE A 251 2.26 -10.36 -0.52
C PHE A 251 1.51 -11.10 0.58
N GLU A 252 0.24 -10.79 0.81
CA GLU A 252 -0.63 -11.56 1.73
C GLU A 252 -0.86 -12.99 1.21
N TYR A 253 -1.08 -13.17 -0.11
CA TYR A 253 -1.15 -14.51 -0.70
C TYR A 253 0.17 -15.26 -0.54
N MET A 254 1.30 -14.60 -0.82
CA MET A 254 2.63 -15.18 -0.62
C MET A 254 2.84 -15.56 0.85
N ALA A 255 2.47 -14.69 1.81
CA ALA A 255 2.55 -14.95 3.25
C ALA A 255 1.68 -16.15 3.67
N ALA A 256 0.47 -16.25 3.12
CA ALA A 256 -0.44 -17.38 3.34
C ALA A 256 0.01 -18.67 2.64
N GLY A 257 1.13 -18.67 1.93
CA GLY A 257 1.65 -19.82 1.20
C GLY A 257 0.82 -20.19 -0.03
N LEU A 258 0.17 -19.21 -0.65
CA LEU A 258 -0.55 -19.38 -1.91
C LEU A 258 0.32 -18.97 -3.09
N PRO A 259 0.37 -19.73 -4.19
CA PRO A 259 0.90 -19.24 -5.45
C PRO A 259 0.03 -18.09 -5.96
N VAL A 260 0.67 -17.12 -6.61
CA VAL A 260 0.02 -15.92 -7.12
C VAL A 260 -0.19 -16.04 -8.63
N ILE A 261 -1.41 -15.75 -9.09
CA ILE A 261 -1.70 -15.49 -10.50
C ILE A 261 -1.81 -13.98 -10.64
N ALA A 262 -0.80 -13.34 -11.24
CA ALA A 262 -0.68 -11.88 -11.32
C ALA A 262 -0.73 -11.37 -12.76
N SER A 263 -1.04 -10.07 -12.93
CA SER A 263 -0.86 -9.40 -14.22
C SER A 263 0.60 -9.39 -14.65
N ARG A 264 0.85 -9.54 -15.96
CA ARG A 264 2.21 -9.58 -16.55
C ARG A 264 2.84 -8.19 -16.61
N PHE A 265 2.96 -7.50 -15.46
CA PHE A 265 3.72 -6.26 -15.36
C PHE A 265 5.19 -6.56 -15.08
N PRO A 266 6.15 -5.76 -15.59
CA PRO A 266 7.58 -6.01 -15.39
C PRO A 266 7.97 -6.22 -13.93
N LEU A 267 7.56 -5.32 -13.04
CA LEU A 267 7.83 -5.39 -11.60
C LEU A 267 7.22 -6.65 -10.95
N TRP A 268 5.98 -7.00 -11.34
CA TRP A 268 5.30 -8.15 -10.75
C TRP A 268 5.89 -9.48 -11.26
N ARG A 269 6.38 -9.50 -12.50
CA ARG A 269 7.13 -10.67 -13.01
C ARG A 269 8.42 -10.89 -12.22
N GLU A 270 9.17 -9.82 -11.96
CA GLU A 270 10.37 -9.91 -11.11
C GLU A 270 10.05 -10.46 -9.72
N ILE A 271 8.95 -10.02 -9.11
CA ILE A 271 8.53 -10.50 -7.79
C ILE A 271 7.97 -11.92 -7.86
N VAL A 272 7.01 -12.20 -8.71
CA VAL A 272 6.25 -13.47 -8.72
C VAL A 272 7.05 -14.58 -9.39
N GLU A 273 7.52 -14.36 -10.63
CA GLU A 273 8.29 -15.35 -11.39
C GLU A 273 9.73 -15.44 -10.87
N GLY A 274 10.35 -14.29 -10.51
CA GLY A 274 11.72 -14.25 -9.98
C GLY A 274 11.87 -14.99 -8.65
N ASN A 275 10.84 -15.00 -7.80
CA ASN A 275 10.84 -15.83 -6.58
C ASN A 275 10.25 -17.22 -6.81
N GLY A 276 9.80 -17.58 -8.02
CA GLY A 276 9.15 -18.85 -8.32
C GLY A 276 7.90 -19.11 -7.47
N CYS A 277 7.14 -18.04 -7.15
CA CYS A 277 5.99 -18.10 -6.25
C CYS A 277 4.63 -17.94 -6.96
N GLY A 278 4.61 -18.04 -8.28
CA GLY A 278 3.39 -17.95 -9.06
C GLY A 278 3.66 -17.78 -10.55
N VAL A 279 2.65 -17.32 -11.28
CA VAL A 279 2.72 -17.09 -12.74
C VAL A 279 2.12 -15.73 -13.08
N CYS A 280 2.63 -15.10 -14.14
CA CYS A 280 2.09 -13.84 -14.64
C CYS A 280 1.36 -14.07 -15.97
N VAL A 281 0.13 -13.56 -16.07
CA VAL A 281 -0.76 -13.69 -17.21
C VAL A 281 -1.14 -12.32 -17.78
N ASP A 282 -1.61 -12.26 -19.02
CA ASP A 282 -2.27 -11.08 -19.53
C ASP A 282 -3.63 -10.90 -18.81
N PRO A 283 -3.83 -9.80 -18.06
CA PRO A 283 -5.09 -9.58 -17.34
C PRO A 283 -6.29 -9.37 -18.27
N GLY A 284 -6.09 -9.05 -19.53
CA GLY A 284 -7.12 -8.93 -20.54
C GLY A 284 -7.47 -10.24 -21.27
N ASP A 285 -6.80 -11.34 -20.92
CA ASP A 285 -7.04 -12.65 -21.54
C ASP A 285 -7.67 -13.64 -20.53
N PRO A 286 -9.01 -13.82 -20.54
CA PRO A 286 -9.70 -14.81 -19.71
C PRO A 286 -9.22 -16.24 -19.92
N GLY A 287 -8.77 -16.59 -21.14
CA GLY A 287 -8.25 -17.92 -21.46
C GLY A 287 -6.93 -18.20 -20.72
N ALA A 288 -6.00 -17.25 -20.73
CA ALA A 288 -4.74 -17.34 -19.99
C ALA A 288 -4.98 -17.41 -18.47
N ILE A 289 -5.93 -16.65 -17.95
CA ILE A 289 -6.31 -16.70 -16.53
C ILE A 289 -6.88 -18.09 -16.18
N ALA A 290 -7.84 -18.61 -16.99
CA ALA A 290 -8.44 -19.91 -16.77
C ALA A 290 -7.38 -21.04 -16.84
N ALA A 291 -6.48 -20.98 -17.81
CA ALA A 291 -5.39 -21.97 -17.95
C ALA A 291 -4.47 -21.99 -16.71
N ALA A 292 -4.14 -20.82 -16.15
CA ALA A 292 -3.33 -20.72 -14.94
C ALA A 292 -4.05 -21.30 -13.71
N ILE A 293 -5.36 -21.03 -13.57
CA ILE A 293 -6.19 -21.61 -12.51
C ILE A 293 -6.23 -23.13 -12.64
N ASP A 294 -6.55 -23.63 -13.82
CA ASP A 294 -6.61 -25.07 -14.12
C ASP A 294 -5.28 -25.77 -13.88
N HIS A 295 -4.18 -25.10 -14.21
CA HIS A 295 -2.84 -25.64 -13.96
C HIS A 295 -2.61 -25.91 -12.48
N PHE A 296 -2.89 -24.93 -11.60
CA PHE A 296 -2.70 -25.12 -10.16
C PHE A 296 -3.67 -26.15 -9.56
N CYS A 297 -4.91 -26.19 -10.03
CA CYS A 297 -5.88 -27.18 -9.56
C CYS A 297 -5.52 -28.61 -9.96
N ARG A 298 -4.93 -28.80 -11.16
CA ARG A 298 -4.48 -30.11 -11.63
C ARG A 298 -3.12 -30.54 -11.05
N HIS A 299 -2.30 -29.58 -10.60
CA HIS A 299 -0.95 -29.83 -10.11
C HIS A 299 -0.75 -29.24 -8.70
N PRO A 300 -1.47 -29.75 -7.68
CA PRO A 300 -1.42 -29.17 -6.33
C PRO A 300 0.00 -29.19 -5.73
N HIS A 301 0.85 -30.14 -6.11
CA HIS A 301 2.24 -30.19 -5.68
C HIS A 301 3.08 -29.02 -6.23
N ILE A 302 2.78 -28.53 -7.45
CA ILE A 302 3.40 -27.32 -8.02
C ILE A 302 2.90 -26.10 -7.27
N ALA A 303 1.58 -26.00 -7.05
CA ALA A 303 0.97 -24.91 -6.30
C ALA A 303 1.56 -24.82 -4.88
N ARG A 304 1.69 -25.95 -4.17
CA ARG A 304 2.33 -26.02 -2.86
C ARG A 304 3.77 -25.51 -2.88
N ARG A 305 4.60 -26.01 -3.79
CA ARG A 305 6.00 -25.58 -3.91
C ARG A 305 6.13 -24.09 -4.17
N MET A 306 5.30 -23.53 -5.07
CA MET A 306 5.29 -22.09 -5.35
C MET A 306 4.78 -21.29 -4.16
N GLY A 307 3.77 -21.75 -3.44
CA GLY A 307 3.30 -21.14 -2.20
C GLY A 307 4.38 -21.10 -1.12
N GLU A 308 5.12 -22.21 -0.92
CA GLU A 308 6.25 -22.27 0.01
C GLU A 308 7.39 -21.32 -0.40
N ASN A 309 7.65 -21.13 -1.70
CA ASN A 309 8.60 -20.13 -2.19
C ASN A 309 8.14 -18.71 -1.83
N GLY A 310 6.85 -18.41 -2.02
CA GLY A 310 6.26 -17.13 -1.66
C GLY A 310 6.42 -16.81 -0.16
N ARG A 311 6.11 -17.78 0.72
CA ARG A 311 6.33 -17.62 2.16
C ARG A 311 7.79 -17.32 2.49
N ARG A 312 8.73 -18.07 1.91
CA ARG A 312 10.17 -17.80 2.13
C ARG A 312 10.56 -16.39 1.69
N ALA A 313 10.07 -15.93 0.55
CA ALA A 313 10.34 -14.59 0.05
C ALA A 313 9.77 -13.50 0.97
N VAL A 314 8.56 -13.70 1.53
CA VAL A 314 7.96 -12.79 2.51
C VAL A 314 8.79 -12.75 3.79
N HIS A 315 9.12 -13.88 4.38
CA HIS A 315 9.92 -13.92 5.61
C HIS A 315 11.32 -13.30 5.41
N ALA A 316 11.93 -13.46 4.24
CA ALA A 316 13.26 -12.95 3.97
C ALA A 316 13.29 -11.45 3.63
N ARG A 317 12.24 -10.95 2.94
CA ARG A 317 12.30 -9.61 2.33
C ARG A 317 11.01 -8.80 2.43
N TYR A 318 9.84 -9.38 2.06
CA TYR A 318 8.61 -8.63 1.86
C TYR A 318 7.72 -8.63 3.11
N ASN A 319 8.25 -8.15 4.23
CA ASN A 319 7.57 -8.16 5.52
C ASN A 319 7.69 -6.83 6.27
N TRP A 320 6.69 -6.56 7.09
CA TRP A 320 6.61 -5.30 7.84
C TRP A 320 7.76 -5.12 8.85
N HIS A 321 8.38 -6.18 9.39
CA HIS A 321 9.49 -6.02 10.33
C HIS A 321 10.69 -5.34 9.66
N SER A 322 10.99 -5.72 8.42
CA SER A 322 12.04 -5.08 7.64
C SER A 322 11.73 -3.61 7.39
N GLU A 323 10.47 -3.30 7.04
CA GLU A 323 10.02 -1.93 6.80
C GLU A 323 10.00 -1.09 8.09
N ALA A 324 9.53 -1.66 9.21
CA ALA A 324 9.56 -1.02 10.52
C ALA A 324 10.99 -0.66 10.95
N THR A 325 11.97 -1.52 10.68
CA THR A 325 13.38 -1.23 10.93
C THR A 325 13.88 -0.03 10.12
N LYS A 326 13.51 0.04 8.82
CA LYS A 326 13.84 1.20 7.96
C LYS A 326 13.17 2.48 8.49
N LEU A 327 11.90 2.38 8.90
CA LEU A 327 11.11 3.50 9.42
C LEU A 327 11.71 4.06 10.71
N ILE A 328 12.06 3.19 11.66
CA ILE A 328 12.72 3.59 12.92
C ILE A 328 14.04 4.28 12.61
N ALA A 329 14.89 3.68 11.78
CA ALA A 329 16.17 4.29 11.40
C ALA A 329 16.01 5.63 10.65
N PHE A 330 14.93 5.83 9.92
CA PHE A 330 14.60 7.10 9.29
C PHE A 330 14.30 8.18 10.35
N TYR A 331 13.45 7.88 11.33
CA TYR A 331 13.12 8.82 12.39
C TYR A 331 14.29 9.10 13.33
N ASP A 332 15.10 8.09 13.65
CA ASP A 332 16.32 8.29 14.45
C ASP A 332 17.26 9.31 13.80
N ARG A 333 17.51 9.19 12.49
CA ARG A 333 18.34 10.17 11.75
C ARG A 333 17.71 11.56 11.74
N LEU A 334 16.39 11.64 11.60
CA LEU A 334 15.66 12.92 11.58
C LEU A 334 15.77 13.64 12.93
N LEU A 335 15.67 12.90 14.04
CA LEU A 335 15.71 13.44 15.40
C LEU A 335 17.13 13.78 15.88
N VAL A 336 18.13 12.97 15.54
CA VAL A 336 19.54 13.25 15.86
C VAL A 336 20.01 14.52 15.18
N GLY A 337 19.61 14.77 13.95
CA GLY A 337 19.90 16.03 13.24
C GLY A 337 19.40 17.27 13.99
N ARG A 338 18.30 17.18 14.73
CA ARG A 338 17.76 18.27 15.57
C ARG A 338 18.66 18.55 16.78
N ASN A 339 19.12 17.51 17.47
CA ASN A 339 19.95 17.67 18.66
C ASN A 339 21.30 18.31 18.33
N ALA A 340 21.86 18.04 17.13
CA ALA A 340 23.09 18.67 16.67
C ALA A 340 22.91 20.16 16.32
N VAL A 341 21.72 20.58 15.85
CA VAL A 341 21.43 21.97 15.50
C VAL A 341 21.03 22.81 16.75
N THR A 342 20.52 22.17 17.79
CA THR A 342 20.09 22.85 19.03
C THR A 342 21.17 22.94 20.10
N MET A 343 22.35 22.35 19.91
CA MET A 343 23.49 22.58 20.82
C MET A 343 24.04 23.99 20.61
N PRO A 344 24.03 24.87 21.61
CA PRO A 344 24.69 26.16 21.50
C PRO A 344 26.17 25.98 21.15
N ALA A 345 26.70 26.81 20.27
CA ALA A 345 28.09 26.79 19.82
C ALA A 345 29.14 26.80 20.99
N ALA A 346 28.72 27.12 22.20
CA ALA A 346 29.53 27.10 23.40
C ALA A 346 29.93 25.68 23.88
N VAL A 347 29.12 24.64 23.59
CA VAL A 347 29.43 23.25 24.02
C VAL A 347 30.36 22.57 23.02
N ALA A 348 30.26 22.89 21.72
CA ALA A 348 31.17 22.40 20.70
C ALA A 348 32.61 22.92 20.86
N ALA A 349 32.79 24.08 21.50
CA ALA A 349 34.11 24.63 21.82
C ALA A 349 34.75 23.98 23.06
N ALA A 350 33.96 23.48 24.01
CA ALA A 350 34.46 22.83 25.22
C ALA A 350 35.03 21.43 24.94
N ASP A 351 34.42 20.65 24.03
CA ASP A 351 34.92 19.34 23.63
C ASP A 351 36.22 19.42 22.81
N LYS A 352 36.40 20.47 22.01
CA LYS A 352 37.68 20.71 21.32
C LYS A 352 38.82 21.11 22.26
N ALA A 353 38.48 21.79 23.40
CA ALA A 353 39.47 22.20 24.39
C ALA A 353 39.91 21.05 25.32
N ALA A 354 39.01 20.07 25.55
CA ALA A 354 39.32 18.88 26.38
C ALA A 354 40.18 17.85 25.62
N GLY A 355 40.06 17.76 24.29
CA GLY A 355 40.86 16.84 23.46
C GLY A 355 42.33 17.25 23.24
N VAL A 356 42.73 18.48 23.55
CA VAL A 356 44.08 19.00 23.33
C VAL A 356 44.98 18.83 24.58
N ARG A 357 44.47 18.41 25.73
CA ARG A 357 45.28 18.20 26.98
C ARG A 357 45.61 16.76 27.35
N ALA A 358 45.37 15.77 26.52
CA ALA A 358 45.73 14.37 26.74
C ALA A 358 46.75 13.87 25.68
N GLY A 359 47.90 14.54 25.61
CA GLY A 359 49.00 14.08 24.75
C GLY A 359 50.28 14.79 25.07
N VAL A 360 51.02 14.34 26.03
CA VAL A 360 52.50 14.38 26.24
C VAL A 360 52.82 13.87 27.68
N PRO A 361 53.86 13.08 27.95
CA PRO A 361 54.72 12.28 27.07
C PRO A 361 54.41 10.77 27.15
#